data_c90712a0d97d6c59736ea24a91cafde6
#
_entry.id   c90712a0d97d6c59736ea24a91cafde6
#
_cell.length_a   1.000
_cell.length_b   1.000
_cell.length_c   1.000
_cell.angle_alpha   90.00
_cell.angle_beta   90.00
_cell.angle_gamma   90.00
#
_symmetry.space_group_name_H-M   'P 1'
#
loop_
_entity.id
_entity.type
_entity.pdbx_description
1 polymer ?
#
loop_
_entity_poly.entity_id
_entity_poly.type
_entity_poly.pdbx_seq_one_letter_code
_entity_poly.pdbx_strand_id
1 'polypeptide(L)'
;MNYESINLTIDNKIAVLTINRPESLNALNAQVFTDLDSAFDFLKDEKSVNCIIITGSGEKAFVAGADIKEFSTYSSEKAKELSKRGHTVFQKIENMNKPVIAAINGFALGGGLELALSCHIRYASDNAKLGLPEVTLGLIPGYGGTQRLPKLVGKGLANEMIFSAKMITAEKAKSIGLVNDVFSLEELLAKTQELAQQIVKNSPLGIAKAIKAVNASDGENGMETEINSFGELFSQEDFKEGVTAFLEKRKPVFS
;
A
#
# COMPACT_ATOMS: atom_id res chain seq x y z
N MET A 1 -5.24 -14.24 15.12
CA MET A 1 -6.56 -13.81 14.60
C MET A 1 -6.90 -14.69 13.40
N ASN A 2 -8.14 -15.09 13.23
CA ASN A 2 -8.58 -15.83 12.05
C ASN A 2 -9.29 -14.84 11.14
N TYR A 3 -8.78 -14.65 9.94
CA TYR A 3 -9.40 -13.89 8.86
C TYR A 3 -9.99 -14.86 7.84
N GLU A 4 -11.05 -14.47 7.14
CA GLU A 4 -11.72 -15.32 6.16
C GLU A 4 -11.13 -15.17 4.75
N SER A 5 -10.74 -13.94 4.40
CA SER A 5 -10.33 -13.57 3.03
C SER A 5 -8.87 -13.13 2.92
N ILE A 6 -8.12 -13.14 4.04
CA ILE A 6 -6.70 -12.82 4.04
C ILE A 6 -5.92 -13.81 4.91
N ASN A 7 -4.65 -13.99 4.58
CA ASN A 7 -3.67 -14.68 5.42
C ASN A 7 -2.67 -13.65 5.94
N LEU A 8 -2.36 -13.72 7.24
CA LEU A 8 -1.38 -12.86 7.88
C LEU A 8 -0.30 -13.73 8.53
N THR A 9 0.95 -13.51 8.16
CA THR A 9 2.12 -14.12 8.77
C THR A 9 3.06 -13.04 9.25
N ILE A 10 3.74 -13.26 10.38
CA ILE A 10 4.71 -12.32 10.95
C ILE A 10 6.01 -13.09 11.17
N ASP A 11 7.09 -12.58 10.60
CA ASP A 11 8.43 -13.10 10.78
C ASP A 11 9.47 -11.98 10.67
N ASN A 12 10.51 -12.02 11.51
CA ASN A 12 11.63 -11.07 11.44
C ASN A 12 11.23 -9.58 11.39
N LYS A 13 10.24 -9.17 12.19
CA LYS A 13 9.66 -7.82 12.25
C LYS A 13 8.88 -7.42 10.98
N ILE A 14 8.60 -8.35 10.09
CA ILE A 14 7.87 -8.13 8.84
C ILE A 14 6.55 -8.89 8.89
N ALA A 15 5.45 -8.21 8.63
CA ALA A 15 4.15 -8.82 8.40
C ALA A 15 3.92 -8.99 6.90
N VAL A 16 3.51 -10.20 6.48
CA VAL A 16 3.05 -10.45 5.10
C VAL A 16 1.56 -10.72 5.16
N LEU A 17 0.80 -9.82 4.56
CA LEU A 17 -0.65 -9.90 4.40
C LEU A 17 -0.95 -10.33 2.97
N THR A 18 -1.55 -11.51 2.82
CA THR A 18 -1.92 -12.07 1.51
C THR A 18 -3.43 -12.06 1.36
N ILE A 19 -3.95 -11.36 0.35
CA ILE A 19 -5.37 -11.45 -0.01
C ILE A 19 -5.61 -12.82 -0.61
N ASN A 20 -6.51 -13.59 -0.04
CA ASN A 20 -6.66 -15.03 -0.31
C ASN A 20 -8.05 -15.39 -0.81
N ARG A 21 -8.37 -14.96 -2.03
CA ARG A 21 -9.56 -15.33 -2.81
C ARG A 21 -9.17 -15.66 -4.25
N PRO A 22 -8.26 -16.62 -4.48
CA PRO A 22 -7.69 -16.87 -5.81
C PRO A 22 -8.74 -17.28 -6.86
N GLU A 23 -9.83 -17.93 -6.46
CA GLU A 23 -10.97 -18.30 -7.31
C GLU A 23 -11.71 -17.08 -7.88
N SER A 24 -11.65 -15.94 -7.19
CA SER A 24 -12.22 -14.66 -7.60
C SER A 24 -11.14 -13.64 -8.01
N LEU A 25 -9.93 -14.11 -8.40
CA LEU A 25 -8.78 -13.25 -8.72
C LEU A 25 -8.49 -12.22 -7.63
N ASN A 26 -8.68 -12.58 -6.37
CA ASN A 26 -8.51 -11.77 -5.18
C ASN A 26 -9.38 -10.49 -5.14
N ALA A 27 -10.53 -10.49 -5.84
CA ALA A 27 -11.43 -9.32 -5.90
C ALA A 27 -11.91 -8.88 -4.51
N LEU A 28 -12.02 -7.56 -4.33
CA LEU A 28 -12.45 -6.94 -3.09
C LEU A 28 -13.96 -7.07 -2.92
N ASN A 29 -14.37 -7.73 -1.86
CA ASN A 29 -15.76 -7.78 -1.37
C ASN A 29 -15.83 -7.20 0.06
N ALA A 30 -17.04 -7.18 0.64
CA ALA A 30 -17.25 -6.66 1.99
C ALA A 30 -16.39 -7.37 3.05
N GLN A 31 -16.16 -8.69 2.90
CA GLN A 31 -15.34 -9.47 3.82
C GLN A 31 -13.87 -9.08 3.75
N VAL A 32 -13.31 -8.89 2.54
CA VAL A 32 -11.92 -8.41 2.38
C VAL A 32 -11.73 -7.04 3.05
N PHE A 33 -12.68 -6.11 2.90
CA PHE A 33 -12.61 -4.82 3.59
C PHE A 33 -12.69 -4.97 5.11
N THR A 34 -13.51 -5.88 5.63
CA THR A 34 -13.59 -6.16 7.08
C THR A 34 -12.26 -6.71 7.60
N ASP A 35 -11.70 -7.68 6.88
CA ASP A 35 -10.46 -8.33 7.26
C ASP A 35 -9.28 -7.36 7.19
N LEU A 36 -9.17 -6.55 6.11
CA LEU A 36 -8.15 -5.50 5.99
C LEU A 36 -8.26 -4.47 7.12
N ASP A 37 -9.46 -3.97 7.39
CA ASP A 37 -9.69 -3.00 8.46
C ASP A 37 -9.19 -3.51 9.81
N SER A 38 -9.61 -4.72 10.17
CA SER A 38 -9.19 -5.38 11.42
C SER A 38 -7.70 -5.71 11.46
N ALA A 39 -7.12 -6.16 10.32
CA ALA A 39 -5.70 -6.49 10.26
C ALA A 39 -4.83 -5.25 10.44
N PHE A 40 -5.21 -4.12 9.83
CA PHE A 40 -4.46 -2.88 9.96
C PHE A 40 -4.62 -2.23 11.34
N ASP A 41 -5.77 -2.40 12.03
CA ASP A 41 -5.90 -2.01 13.44
C ASP A 41 -4.96 -2.83 14.33
N PHE A 42 -4.92 -4.14 14.14
CA PHE A 42 -3.98 -5.00 14.85
C PHE A 42 -2.52 -4.63 14.56
N LEU A 43 -2.14 -4.54 13.28
CA LEU A 43 -0.77 -4.28 12.86
C LEU A 43 -0.26 -2.89 13.29
N LYS A 44 -1.13 -1.92 13.49
CA LYS A 44 -0.78 -0.58 13.97
C LYS A 44 -0.10 -0.65 15.34
N ASP A 45 -0.62 -1.46 16.23
CA ASP A 45 -0.19 -1.55 17.63
C ASP A 45 0.75 -2.75 17.91
N GLU A 46 0.90 -3.67 16.95
CA GLU A 46 1.72 -4.88 17.09
C GLU A 46 3.22 -4.56 17.10
N LYS A 47 3.84 -4.58 18.27
CA LYS A 47 5.25 -4.19 18.47
C LYS A 47 6.27 -5.10 17.77
N SER A 48 5.90 -6.34 17.48
CA SER A 48 6.79 -7.28 16.78
C SER A 48 6.87 -7.00 15.27
N VAL A 49 6.12 -6.00 14.73
CA VAL A 49 6.08 -5.66 13.30
C VAL A 49 6.57 -4.24 13.07
N ASN A 50 7.53 -4.08 12.17
CA ASN A 50 8.08 -2.78 11.76
C ASN A 50 7.91 -2.50 10.25
N CYS A 51 7.49 -3.50 9.45
CA CYS A 51 7.19 -3.34 8.03
C CYS A 51 6.07 -4.31 7.61
N ILE A 52 5.23 -3.91 6.67
CA ILE A 52 4.10 -4.68 6.18
C ILE A 52 4.24 -4.87 4.67
N ILE A 53 4.04 -6.08 4.18
CA ILE A 53 3.96 -6.41 2.76
C ILE A 53 2.52 -6.86 2.47
N ILE A 54 1.92 -6.33 1.42
CA ILE A 54 0.62 -6.80 0.90
C ILE A 54 0.86 -7.47 -0.45
N THR A 55 0.27 -8.66 -0.65
CA THR A 55 0.30 -9.38 -1.92
C THR A 55 -1.01 -10.14 -2.14
N GLY A 56 -1.21 -10.69 -3.34
CA GLY A 56 -2.33 -11.58 -3.65
C GLY A 56 -1.91 -13.06 -3.63
N SER A 57 -2.82 -13.95 -3.28
CA SER A 57 -2.58 -15.39 -3.39
C SER A 57 -2.60 -15.86 -4.85
N GLY A 58 -1.77 -16.86 -5.17
CA GLY A 58 -1.60 -17.37 -6.52
C GLY A 58 -0.76 -16.47 -7.41
N GLU A 59 -0.71 -16.79 -8.71
CA GLU A 59 0.20 -16.14 -9.66
C GLU A 59 -0.50 -15.15 -10.61
N LYS A 60 -1.85 -15.13 -10.63
CA LYS A 60 -2.62 -14.41 -11.65
C LYS A 60 -2.93 -12.96 -11.26
N ALA A 61 -3.22 -12.73 -9.99
CA ALA A 61 -3.69 -11.42 -9.56
C ALA A 61 -3.16 -11.03 -8.18
N PHE A 62 -2.73 -9.80 -8.08
CA PHE A 62 -2.68 -9.09 -6.81
C PHE A 62 -4.12 -8.89 -6.31
N VAL A 63 -4.89 -8.07 -7.02
CA VAL A 63 -6.32 -7.86 -6.84
C VAL A 63 -6.91 -7.38 -8.17
N ALA A 64 -7.84 -8.15 -8.75
CA ALA A 64 -8.41 -7.83 -10.06
C ALA A 64 -9.70 -6.99 -9.99
N GLY A 65 -9.81 -6.11 -9.00
CA GLY A 65 -10.89 -5.15 -8.86
C GLY A 65 -11.81 -5.42 -7.68
N ALA A 66 -12.95 -4.73 -7.65
CA ALA A 66 -14.02 -4.99 -6.71
C ALA A 66 -14.93 -6.12 -7.22
N ASP A 67 -15.57 -6.84 -6.29
CA ASP A 67 -16.50 -7.91 -6.63
C ASP A 67 -17.84 -7.31 -7.08
N ILE A 68 -17.98 -7.08 -8.41
CA ILE A 68 -19.13 -6.39 -9.01
C ILE A 68 -20.45 -7.08 -8.68
N LYS A 69 -20.44 -8.41 -8.50
CA LYS A 69 -21.66 -9.16 -8.19
C LYS A 69 -22.27 -8.72 -6.86
N GLU A 70 -21.44 -8.28 -5.92
CA GLU A 70 -21.89 -7.85 -4.61
C GLU A 70 -22.68 -6.53 -4.65
N PHE A 71 -22.30 -5.60 -5.52
CA PHE A 71 -22.88 -4.25 -5.52
C PHE A 71 -23.72 -3.91 -6.76
N SER A 72 -23.93 -4.85 -7.67
CA SER A 72 -24.68 -4.63 -8.92
C SER A 72 -26.12 -4.14 -8.71
N THR A 73 -26.68 -4.34 -7.51
CA THR A 73 -28.05 -3.96 -7.15
C THR A 73 -28.11 -2.83 -6.13
N TYR A 74 -26.97 -2.17 -5.83
CA TYR A 74 -26.96 -1.13 -4.81
C TYR A 74 -27.66 0.16 -5.28
N SER A 75 -28.35 0.82 -4.34
CA SER A 75 -28.81 2.20 -4.55
C SER A 75 -27.60 3.17 -4.52
N SER A 76 -27.86 4.39 -4.99
CA SER A 76 -26.84 5.46 -4.94
C SER A 76 -26.31 5.70 -3.52
N GLU A 77 -27.18 5.65 -2.52
CA GLU A 77 -26.83 5.83 -1.11
C GLU A 77 -25.90 4.71 -0.63
N LYS A 78 -26.27 3.45 -0.92
CA LYS A 78 -25.47 2.29 -0.55
C LYS A 78 -24.12 2.27 -1.29
N ALA A 79 -24.09 2.73 -2.54
CA ALA A 79 -22.85 2.89 -3.30
C ALA A 79 -21.91 3.95 -2.70
N LYS A 80 -22.47 5.07 -2.18
CA LYS A 80 -21.68 6.05 -1.42
C LYS A 80 -21.09 5.48 -0.14
N GLU A 81 -21.86 4.66 0.60
CA GLU A 81 -21.37 3.99 1.81
C GLU A 81 -20.23 3.00 1.48
N LEU A 82 -20.37 2.23 0.40
CA LEU A 82 -19.34 1.34 -0.08
C LEU A 82 -18.05 2.11 -0.41
N SER A 83 -18.15 3.18 -1.19
CA SER A 83 -17.03 4.04 -1.51
C SER A 83 -16.38 4.61 -0.26
N LYS A 84 -17.16 5.17 0.66
CA LYS A 84 -16.66 5.71 1.93
C LYS A 84 -15.92 4.66 2.77
N ARG A 85 -16.43 3.44 2.83
CA ARG A 85 -15.76 2.33 3.52
C ARG A 85 -14.41 2.02 2.90
N GLY A 86 -14.34 1.91 1.56
CA GLY A 86 -13.09 1.69 0.84
C GLY A 86 -12.07 2.80 1.09
N HIS A 87 -12.52 4.06 1.04
CA HIS A 87 -11.66 5.20 1.39
C HIS A 87 -11.13 5.11 2.83
N THR A 88 -11.99 4.76 3.80
CA THR A 88 -11.57 4.64 5.21
C THR A 88 -10.47 3.60 5.38
N VAL A 89 -10.65 2.40 4.81
CA VAL A 89 -9.64 1.33 4.92
C VAL A 89 -8.34 1.70 4.20
N PHE A 90 -8.42 2.24 2.98
CA PHE A 90 -7.22 2.59 2.22
C PHE A 90 -6.49 3.81 2.80
N GLN A 91 -7.21 4.76 3.39
CA GLN A 91 -6.59 5.85 4.12
C GLN A 91 -5.90 5.38 5.41
N LYS A 92 -6.43 4.33 6.07
CA LYS A 92 -5.75 3.69 7.21
C LYS A 92 -4.40 3.09 6.79
N ILE A 93 -4.34 2.45 5.61
CA ILE A 93 -3.10 1.92 5.03
C ILE A 93 -2.12 3.05 4.72
N GLU A 94 -2.57 4.10 4.04
CA GLU A 94 -1.76 5.27 3.67
C GLU A 94 -1.19 6.02 4.88
N ASN A 95 -1.96 6.08 5.97
CA ASN A 95 -1.55 6.76 7.22
C ASN A 95 -0.93 5.81 8.26
N MET A 96 -0.55 4.60 7.86
CA MET A 96 0.09 3.66 8.77
C MET A 96 1.42 4.23 9.27
N ASN A 97 1.72 4.06 10.55
CA ASN A 97 2.99 4.46 11.15
C ASN A 97 4.15 3.49 10.85
N LYS A 98 3.91 2.47 10.04
CA LYS A 98 4.85 1.45 9.57
C LYS A 98 4.82 1.41 8.05
N PRO A 99 5.95 1.22 7.37
CA PRO A 99 5.96 1.08 5.91
C PRO A 99 5.07 -0.05 5.44
N VAL A 100 4.28 0.23 4.41
CA VAL A 100 3.45 -0.76 3.72
C VAL A 100 3.94 -0.85 2.28
N ILE A 101 4.31 -2.05 1.84
CA ILE A 101 4.83 -2.33 0.50
C ILE A 101 3.82 -3.22 -0.23
N ALA A 102 3.35 -2.79 -1.39
CA ALA A 102 2.59 -3.65 -2.28
C ALA A 102 3.56 -4.48 -3.14
N ALA A 103 3.46 -5.81 -3.03
CA ALA A 103 4.09 -6.78 -3.93
C ALA A 103 3.03 -7.24 -4.95
N ILE A 104 2.98 -6.56 -6.10
CA ILE A 104 1.95 -6.72 -7.13
C ILE A 104 2.29 -7.91 -8.01
N ASN A 105 1.77 -9.09 -7.68
CA ASN A 105 2.11 -10.38 -8.30
C ASN A 105 1.27 -10.75 -9.54
N GLY A 106 0.59 -9.79 -10.16
CA GLY A 106 -0.25 -10.00 -11.34
C GLY A 106 -1.20 -8.83 -11.58
N PHE A 107 -2.47 -9.13 -11.93
CA PHE A 107 -3.47 -8.08 -12.16
C PHE A 107 -3.68 -7.19 -10.92
N ALA A 108 -3.51 -5.87 -11.09
CA ALA A 108 -3.89 -4.84 -10.14
C ALA A 108 -4.85 -3.87 -10.85
N LEU A 109 -6.15 -4.17 -10.81
CA LEU A 109 -7.17 -3.46 -11.59
C LEU A 109 -8.19 -2.80 -10.68
N GLY A 110 -8.69 -1.62 -11.06
CA GLY A 110 -9.71 -0.92 -10.30
C GLY A 110 -9.35 -0.78 -8.83
N GLY A 111 -10.20 -1.24 -7.94
CA GLY A 111 -9.95 -1.27 -6.51
C GLY A 111 -8.63 -1.94 -6.11
N GLY A 112 -8.11 -2.85 -6.92
CA GLY A 112 -6.81 -3.48 -6.70
C GLY A 112 -5.64 -2.53 -6.95
N LEU A 113 -5.71 -1.72 -7.99
CA LEU A 113 -4.74 -0.65 -8.19
C LEU A 113 -4.90 0.42 -7.11
N GLU A 114 -6.13 0.75 -6.70
CA GLU A 114 -6.40 1.71 -5.63
C GLU A 114 -5.81 1.25 -4.28
N LEU A 115 -5.87 -0.05 -3.97
CA LEU A 115 -5.18 -0.65 -2.82
C LEU A 115 -3.66 -0.48 -2.93
N ALA A 116 -3.08 -0.82 -4.09
CA ALA A 116 -1.64 -0.64 -4.31
C ALA A 116 -1.21 0.84 -4.19
N LEU A 117 -2.03 1.77 -4.67
CA LEU A 117 -1.81 3.22 -4.56
C LEU A 117 -1.86 3.73 -3.12
N SER A 118 -2.56 3.03 -2.22
CA SER A 118 -2.60 3.39 -0.79
C SER A 118 -1.37 2.89 -0.02
N CYS A 119 -0.56 2.01 -0.60
CA CYS A 119 0.70 1.57 -0.01
C CYS A 119 1.80 2.61 -0.24
N HIS A 120 2.81 2.64 0.64
CA HIS A 120 3.92 3.59 0.55
C HIS A 120 4.86 3.27 -0.62
N ILE A 121 5.12 1.98 -0.87
CA ILE A 121 6.01 1.47 -1.91
C ILE A 121 5.28 0.41 -2.72
N ARG A 122 5.57 0.32 -4.01
CA ARG A 122 4.99 -0.65 -4.95
C ARG A 122 6.07 -1.32 -5.76
N TYR A 123 6.23 -2.63 -5.58
CA TYR A 123 6.98 -3.51 -6.48
C TYR A 123 6.01 -4.34 -7.31
N ALA A 124 6.34 -4.62 -8.54
CA ALA A 124 5.50 -5.39 -9.44
C ALA A 124 6.24 -6.57 -10.06
N SER A 125 5.55 -7.63 -10.35
CA SER A 125 6.07 -8.68 -11.22
C SER A 125 6.01 -8.26 -12.69
N ASP A 126 6.89 -8.80 -13.50
CA ASP A 126 6.99 -8.51 -14.94
C ASP A 126 5.71 -8.84 -15.73
N ASN A 127 4.96 -9.86 -15.27
CA ASN A 127 3.65 -10.22 -15.84
C ASN A 127 2.50 -9.31 -15.37
N ALA A 128 2.72 -8.39 -14.42
CA ALA A 128 1.65 -7.57 -13.85
C ALA A 128 1.03 -6.63 -14.90
N LYS A 129 -0.29 -6.42 -14.76
CA LYS A 129 -1.07 -5.45 -15.51
C LYS A 129 -1.80 -4.54 -14.54
N LEU A 130 -1.65 -3.24 -14.74
CA LEU A 130 -2.20 -2.22 -13.86
C LEU A 130 -3.16 -1.33 -14.63
N GLY A 131 -4.30 -0.96 -14.03
CA GLY A 131 -5.28 -0.08 -14.68
C GLY A 131 -6.48 0.26 -13.82
N LEU A 132 -7.23 1.26 -14.25
CA LEU A 132 -8.50 1.71 -13.64
C LEU A 132 -9.62 1.65 -14.69
N PRO A 133 -10.24 0.45 -14.90
CA PRO A 133 -11.20 0.25 -15.99
C PRO A 133 -12.65 0.63 -15.65
N GLU A 134 -12.92 1.30 -14.54
CA GLU A 134 -14.25 1.55 -14.00
C GLU A 134 -15.17 2.26 -14.97
N VAL A 135 -14.65 3.11 -15.85
CA VAL A 135 -15.46 3.83 -16.85
C VAL A 135 -16.11 2.91 -17.88
N THR A 136 -15.59 1.70 -18.07
CA THR A 136 -16.24 0.68 -18.93
C THR A 136 -17.57 0.17 -18.34
N LEU A 137 -17.77 0.38 -17.04
CA LEU A 137 -19.00 0.06 -16.32
C LEU A 137 -19.87 1.29 -16.06
N GLY A 138 -19.51 2.46 -16.62
CA GLY A 138 -20.18 3.73 -16.32
C GLY A 138 -19.90 4.25 -14.91
N LEU A 139 -18.81 3.83 -14.29
CA LEU A 139 -18.38 4.25 -12.96
C LEU A 139 -17.06 5.02 -13.03
N ILE A 140 -16.63 5.55 -11.91
CA ILE A 140 -15.27 6.07 -11.70
C ILE A 140 -14.55 5.22 -10.65
N PRO A 141 -13.20 5.26 -10.56
CA PRO A 141 -12.48 4.71 -9.44
C PRO A 141 -13.05 5.23 -8.12
N GLY A 142 -13.52 4.33 -7.26
CA GLY A 142 -14.36 4.68 -6.10
C GLY A 142 -13.64 4.65 -4.75
N TYR A 143 -12.37 4.20 -4.70
CA TYR A 143 -11.60 4.04 -3.46
C TYR A 143 -10.34 4.92 -3.41
N GLY A 144 -10.29 5.96 -4.23
CA GLY A 144 -9.25 6.99 -4.19
C GLY A 144 -8.28 6.99 -5.38
N GLY A 145 -8.52 6.18 -6.41
CA GLY A 145 -7.69 6.16 -7.62
C GLY A 145 -7.61 7.52 -8.31
N THR A 146 -8.73 8.24 -8.38
CA THR A 146 -8.78 9.61 -8.95
C THR A 146 -7.99 10.64 -8.14
N GLN A 147 -7.66 10.34 -6.88
CA GLN A 147 -6.93 11.23 -5.99
C GLN A 147 -5.44 10.85 -5.88
N ARG A 148 -5.13 9.55 -5.81
CA ARG A 148 -3.76 9.06 -5.62
C ARG A 148 -2.97 8.93 -6.90
N LEU A 149 -3.59 8.42 -7.98
CA LEU A 149 -2.89 8.23 -9.25
C LEU A 149 -2.30 9.54 -9.82
N PRO A 150 -3.05 10.67 -9.88
CA PRO A 150 -2.51 11.92 -10.40
C PRO A 150 -1.31 12.48 -9.63
N LYS A 151 -1.18 12.17 -8.35
CA LYS A 151 -0.05 12.59 -7.51
C LYS A 151 1.25 11.86 -7.89
N LEU A 152 1.14 10.62 -8.36
CA LEU A 152 2.28 9.81 -8.75
C LEU A 152 2.72 10.02 -10.20
N VAL A 153 1.75 10.08 -11.13
CA VAL A 153 2.05 10.08 -12.57
C VAL A 153 1.68 11.38 -13.27
N GLY A 154 1.14 12.35 -12.55
CA GLY A 154 0.61 13.58 -13.10
C GLY A 154 -0.79 13.42 -13.71
N LYS A 155 -1.54 14.53 -13.83
CA LYS A 155 -2.95 14.53 -14.29
C LYS A 155 -3.12 13.98 -15.70
N GLY A 156 -2.17 14.27 -16.62
CA GLY A 156 -2.26 13.84 -18.02
C GLY A 156 -2.31 12.32 -18.15
N LEU A 157 -1.32 11.62 -17.57
CA LEU A 157 -1.27 10.15 -17.59
C LEU A 157 -2.41 9.51 -16.79
N ALA A 158 -2.78 10.11 -15.65
CA ALA A 158 -3.92 9.62 -14.88
C ALA A 158 -5.22 9.68 -15.69
N ASN A 159 -5.48 10.79 -16.38
CA ASN A 159 -6.65 10.94 -17.26
C ASN A 159 -6.61 9.93 -18.41
N GLU A 160 -5.45 9.73 -19.06
CA GLU A 160 -5.30 8.75 -20.15
C GLU A 160 -5.65 7.35 -19.64
N MET A 161 -5.10 6.92 -18.51
CA MET A 161 -5.35 5.59 -17.93
C MET A 161 -6.83 5.41 -17.56
N ILE A 162 -7.44 6.40 -16.89
CA ILE A 162 -8.84 6.33 -16.44
C ILE A 162 -9.79 6.40 -17.62
N PHE A 163 -9.64 7.38 -18.53
CA PHE A 163 -10.62 7.62 -19.61
C PHE A 163 -10.55 6.52 -20.67
N SER A 164 -9.36 6.00 -20.98
CA SER A 164 -9.20 4.93 -21.95
C SER A 164 -9.48 3.54 -21.38
N ALA A 165 -9.53 3.40 -20.05
CA ALA A 165 -9.62 2.12 -19.34
C ALA A 165 -8.51 1.11 -19.73
N LYS A 166 -7.42 1.57 -20.34
CA LYS A 166 -6.32 0.71 -20.78
C LYS A 166 -5.50 0.21 -19.60
N MET A 167 -5.18 -1.06 -19.65
CA MET A 167 -4.17 -1.63 -18.76
C MET A 167 -2.78 -1.31 -19.30
N ILE A 168 -1.84 -1.01 -18.41
CA ILE A 168 -0.42 -0.84 -18.71
C ILE A 168 0.39 -2.02 -18.16
N THR A 169 1.55 -2.27 -18.74
CA THR A 169 2.51 -3.27 -18.26
C THR A 169 3.27 -2.78 -17.04
N ALA A 170 3.86 -3.69 -16.28
CA ALA A 170 4.74 -3.36 -15.16
C ALA A 170 5.89 -2.43 -15.57
N GLU A 171 6.53 -2.71 -16.71
CA GLU A 171 7.61 -1.86 -17.25
C GLU A 171 7.13 -0.44 -17.56
N LYS A 172 5.95 -0.31 -18.18
CA LYS A 172 5.37 1.03 -18.39
C LYS A 172 5.07 1.71 -17.06
N ALA A 173 4.52 0.99 -16.09
CA ALA A 173 4.24 1.51 -14.75
C ALA A 173 5.52 2.00 -14.05
N LYS A 174 6.66 1.28 -14.18
CA LYS A 174 7.96 1.72 -13.68
C LYS A 174 8.43 2.99 -14.40
N SER A 175 8.34 3.02 -15.73
CA SER A 175 8.80 4.16 -16.53
C SER A 175 8.10 5.49 -16.23
N ILE A 176 6.87 5.43 -15.68
CA ILE A 176 6.08 6.62 -15.31
C ILE A 176 6.02 6.88 -13.79
N GLY A 177 6.79 6.14 -13.00
CA GLY A 177 6.85 6.30 -11.54
C GLY A 177 5.65 5.74 -10.77
N LEU A 178 4.78 4.93 -11.42
CA LEU A 178 3.65 4.29 -10.76
C LEU A 178 4.09 3.15 -9.84
N VAL A 179 5.13 2.39 -10.23
CA VAL A 179 5.78 1.40 -9.38
C VAL A 179 7.27 1.72 -9.23
N ASN A 180 7.85 1.33 -8.10
CA ASN A 180 9.25 1.61 -7.76
C ASN A 180 10.21 0.68 -8.50
N ASP A 181 9.85 -0.60 -8.64
CA ASP A 181 10.69 -1.56 -9.38
C ASP A 181 9.87 -2.73 -9.92
N VAL A 182 10.47 -3.50 -10.86
CA VAL A 182 9.89 -4.68 -11.50
C VAL A 182 10.88 -5.83 -11.41
N PHE A 183 10.37 -7.02 -11.08
CA PHE A 183 11.13 -8.26 -10.92
C PHE A 183 10.40 -9.39 -11.64
N SER A 184 11.05 -10.54 -11.84
CA SER A 184 10.31 -11.73 -12.24
C SER A 184 9.29 -12.12 -11.18
N LEU A 185 8.22 -12.82 -11.57
CA LEU A 185 7.18 -13.25 -10.63
C LEU A 185 7.77 -14.07 -9.46
N GLU A 186 8.72 -14.95 -9.77
CA GLU A 186 9.40 -15.81 -8.80
C GLU A 186 10.25 -15.02 -7.80
N GLU A 187 10.85 -13.90 -8.24
CA GLU A 187 11.73 -13.07 -7.39
C GLU A 187 10.98 -12.00 -6.60
N LEU A 188 9.79 -11.60 -7.04
CA LEU A 188 9.06 -10.44 -6.51
C LEU A 188 8.96 -10.43 -4.98
N LEU A 189 8.48 -11.53 -4.39
CA LEU A 189 8.29 -11.57 -2.94
C LEU A 189 9.63 -11.54 -2.19
N ALA A 190 10.64 -12.25 -2.69
CA ALA A 190 11.99 -12.25 -2.11
C ALA A 190 12.61 -10.85 -2.16
N LYS A 191 12.52 -10.15 -3.30
CA LYS A 191 13.00 -8.77 -3.46
C LYS A 191 12.25 -7.78 -2.58
N THR A 192 10.95 -7.97 -2.41
CA THR A 192 10.16 -7.15 -1.49
C THR A 192 10.59 -7.39 -0.04
N GLN A 193 10.84 -8.63 0.34
CA GLN A 193 11.35 -8.98 1.68
C GLN A 193 12.78 -8.43 1.91
N GLU A 194 13.65 -8.46 0.90
CA GLU A 194 15.00 -7.84 0.98
C GLU A 194 14.89 -6.35 1.32
N LEU A 195 14.00 -5.61 0.65
CA LEU A 195 13.76 -4.20 0.97
C LEU A 195 13.20 -4.03 2.39
N ALA A 196 12.19 -4.82 2.75
CA ALA A 196 11.61 -4.78 4.10
C ALA A 196 12.68 -5.06 5.18
N GLN A 197 13.58 -6.03 4.96
CA GLN A 197 14.70 -6.32 5.85
C GLN A 197 15.71 -5.17 5.97
N GLN A 198 15.87 -4.35 4.93
CA GLN A 198 16.68 -3.12 5.02
C GLN A 198 15.96 -2.06 5.85
N ILE A 199 14.67 -1.90 5.64
CA ILE A 199 13.83 -0.92 6.34
C ILE A 199 13.80 -1.19 7.85
N VAL A 200 13.55 -2.44 8.27
CA VAL A 200 13.40 -2.79 9.69
C VAL A 200 14.70 -2.69 10.51
N LYS A 201 15.83 -2.41 9.88
CA LYS A 201 17.10 -2.09 10.54
C LYS A 201 17.20 -0.63 11.00
N ASN A 202 16.33 0.23 10.49
CA ASN A 202 16.29 1.65 10.81
C ASN A 202 15.31 1.92 11.96
N SER A 203 15.42 3.13 12.56
CA SER A 203 14.53 3.56 13.64
C SER A 203 13.06 3.50 13.23
N PRO A 204 12.22 2.68 13.91
CA PRO A 204 10.79 2.63 13.63
C PRO A 204 10.12 4.00 13.83
N LEU A 205 10.54 4.74 14.85
CA LEU A 205 10.01 6.07 15.15
C LEU A 205 10.42 7.09 14.09
N GLY A 206 11.69 7.04 13.63
CA GLY A 206 12.17 7.89 12.54
C GLY A 206 11.37 7.65 11.25
N ILE A 207 11.12 6.38 10.90
CA ILE A 207 10.32 5.99 9.74
C ILE A 207 8.87 6.48 9.88
N ALA A 208 8.24 6.31 11.06
CA ALA A 208 6.87 6.76 11.28
C ALA A 208 6.74 8.29 11.10
N LYS A 209 7.72 9.07 11.56
CA LYS A 209 7.75 10.52 11.35
C LYS A 209 8.01 10.89 9.90
N ALA A 210 8.87 10.14 9.19
CA ALA A 210 9.10 10.33 7.76
C ALA A 210 7.83 10.07 6.93
N ILE A 211 7.09 8.99 7.22
CA ILE A 211 5.79 8.71 6.57
C ILE A 211 4.84 9.89 6.78
N LYS A 212 4.70 10.38 8.02
CA LYS A 212 3.83 11.52 8.33
C LYS A 212 4.22 12.77 7.54
N ALA A 213 5.51 13.09 7.46
CA ALA A 213 5.99 14.26 6.75
C ALA A 213 5.81 14.13 5.22
N VAL A 214 6.12 12.95 4.66
CA VAL A 214 5.93 12.68 3.21
C VAL A 214 4.46 12.74 2.83
N ASN A 215 3.55 12.13 3.63
CA ASN A 215 2.11 12.21 3.38
C ASN A 215 1.55 13.64 3.45
N ALA A 216 2.20 14.53 4.19
CA ALA A 216 1.82 15.94 4.29
C ALA A 216 2.35 16.80 3.13
N SER A 217 3.21 16.27 2.26
CA SER A 217 3.89 17.04 1.19
C SER A 217 2.96 17.66 0.15
N ASP A 218 1.77 17.09 -0.04
CA ASP A 218 0.75 17.60 -0.96
C ASP A 218 -0.13 18.72 -0.35
N GLY A 219 0.01 18.98 0.95
CA GLY A 219 -0.79 19.95 1.69
C GLY A 219 -0.04 21.24 2.01
N GLU A 220 -0.76 22.24 2.50
CA GLU A 220 -0.19 23.52 2.86
C GLU A 220 0.79 23.47 4.06
N ASN A 221 0.67 22.44 4.92
CA ASN A 221 1.41 22.30 6.16
C ASN A 221 2.59 21.29 6.07
N GLY A 222 3.02 20.91 4.88
CA GLY A 222 4.07 19.89 4.69
C GLY A 222 5.38 20.27 5.37
N MET A 223 5.90 21.48 5.13
CA MET A 223 7.14 21.98 5.74
C MET A 223 7.06 22.08 7.27
N GLU A 224 5.93 22.54 7.79
CA GLU A 224 5.71 22.63 9.23
C GLU A 224 5.65 21.23 9.88
N THR A 225 5.01 20.27 9.21
CA THR A 225 4.95 18.86 9.65
C THR A 225 6.35 18.25 9.71
N GLU A 226 7.22 18.55 8.74
CA GLU A 226 8.61 18.10 8.71
C GLU A 226 9.40 18.71 9.87
N ILE A 227 9.37 20.04 10.04
CA ILE A 227 10.06 20.75 11.12
C ILE A 227 9.68 20.19 12.48
N ASN A 228 8.38 20.04 12.75
CA ASN A 228 7.88 19.52 14.02
C ASN A 228 8.30 18.07 14.23
N SER A 229 8.15 17.22 13.20
CA SER A 229 8.53 15.80 13.25
C SER A 229 10.04 15.64 13.49
N PHE A 230 10.87 16.45 12.83
CA PHE A 230 12.31 16.46 13.03
C PHE A 230 12.69 16.84 14.46
N GLY A 231 12.13 17.95 14.98
CA GLY A 231 12.41 18.41 16.33
C GLY A 231 12.00 17.39 17.41
N GLU A 232 10.83 16.74 17.25
CA GLU A 232 10.34 15.74 18.19
C GLU A 232 11.27 14.53 18.32
N LEU A 233 12.02 14.18 17.28
CA LEU A 233 12.93 13.03 17.29
C LEU A 233 14.17 13.26 18.18
N PHE A 234 14.61 14.50 18.40
CA PHE A 234 15.81 14.80 19.22
C PHE A 234 15.67 14.38 20.68
N SER A 235 14.45 14.28 21.18
CA SER A 235 14.16 13.83 22.56
C SER A 235 14.04 12.30 22.69
N GLN A 236 14.14 11.54 21.60
CA GLN A 236 13.86 10.10 21.57
C GLN A 236 15.14 9.28 21.78
N GLU A 237 14.97 8.09 22.36
CA GLU A 237 16.08 7.15 22.58
C GLU A 237 16.70 6.67 21.26
N ASP A 238 15.89 6.46 20.21
CA ASP A 238 16.40 6.09 18.89
C ASP A 238 17.38 7.12 18.32
N PHE A 239 17.16 8.43 18.54
CA PHE A 239 18.12 9.46 18.14
C PHE A 239 19.45 9.33 18.89
N LYS A 240 19.41 9.12 20.23
CA LYS A 240 20.61 8.96 21.05
C LYS A 240 21.40 7.73 20.62
N GLU A 241 20.71 6.59 20.44
CA GLU A 241 21.32 5.35 19.96
C GLU A 241 21.95 5.54 18.58
N GLY A 242 21.22 6.12 17.64
CA GLY A 242 21.70 6.35 16.27
C GLY A 242 22.97 7.21 16.24
N VAL A 243 23.00 8.31 16.99
CA VAL A 243 24.17 9.20 17.10
C VAL A 243 25.34 8.49 17.78
N THR A 244 25.09 7.80 18.89
CA THR A 244 26.14 7.06 19.62
C THR A 244 26.76 5.97 18.74
N ALA A 245 25.93 5.15 18.09
CA ALA A 245 26.37 4.10 17.18
C ALA A 245 27.21 4.66 16.01
N PHE A 246 26.81 5.80 15.44
CA PHE A 246 27.54 6.47 14.38
C PHE A 246 28.93 6.91 14.82
N LEU A 247 29.03 7.55 15.99
CA LEU A 247 30.32 8.01 16.56
C LEU A 247 31.24 6.85 16.94
N GLU A 248 30.66 5.76 17.44
CA GLU A 248 31.38 4.52 17.79
C GLU A 248 31.66 3.59 16.59
N LYS A 249 31.20 3.94 15.40
CA LYS A 249 31.37 3.16 14.15
C LYS A 249 30.80 1.73 14.26
N ARG A 250 29.69 1.55 14.98
CA ARG A 250 28.94 0.30 15.09
C ARG A 250 27.56 0.42 14.46
N LYS A 251 26.89 -0.71 14.26
CA LYS A 251 25.48 -0.71 13.84
C LYS A 251 24.58 -0.28 15.01
N PRO A 252 23.58 0.58 14.78
CA PRO A 252 22.59 0.91 15.80
C PRO A 252 21.66 -0.27 16.08
N VAL A 253 21.11 -0.29 17.30
CA VAL A 253 20.09 -1.25 17.74
C VAL A 253 18.87 -0.45 18.19
N PHE A 254 17.89 -0.33 17.33
CA PHE A 254 16.63 0.37 17.61
C PHE A 254 15.62 -0.54 18.29
N SER A 255 14.86 0.02 19.24
CA SER A 255 13.85 -0.69 20.04
C SER A 255 12.50 -0.85 19.32
#